data_f958d7a33c6092b7a09cbe3931c6e530
#
_entry.id   f958d7a33c6092b7a09cbe3931c6e530
#
_cell.length_a   1.000
_cell.length_b   1.000
_cell.length_c   1.000
_cell.angle_alpha   90.00
_cell.angle_beta   90.00
_cell.angle_gamma   90.00
#
_symmetry.space_group_name_H-M   'P 1'
#
loop_
_entity.id
_entity.type
_entity.pdbx_description
1 polymer ?
#
loop_
_entity_poly.entity_id
_entity_poly.type
_entity_poly.pdbx_seq_one_letter_code
_entity_poly.pdbx_strand_id
1 'polypeptide(L)'
;SEYHVFDSKSKSFKVSEDKKAEFFKRKKESLLNTLAEKADTIKSGLLAGYPQTEIESFYRQEKEALAWVNDKNSDTPMLKQVARVRGVPFEVLVEKVIAKASQFAVAIGVIIGQRQAFEDRLLATKTLEELTALEKEIEEWTFQAN
;
A
#
# COMPACT_ATOMS: atom_id res chain seq x y z
N SER A 1 28.23 -51.03 1.13
CA SER A 1 27.40 -51.77 0.17
C SER A 1 26.70 -50.82 -0.77
N GLU A 2 26.22 -51.29 -1.89
CA GLU A 2 25.48 -50.50 -2.89
C GLU A 2 24.22 -49.89 -2.27
N TYR A 3 23.55 -50.56 -1.39
CA TYR A 3 22.36 -50.06 -0.67
C TYR A 3 22.68 -48.84 0.19
N HIS A 4 23.83 -48.82 0.82
CA HIS A 4 24.25 -47.74 1.68
C HIS A 4 24.51 -46.46 0.88
N VAL A 5 25.17 -46.60 -0.27
CA VAL A 5 25.46 -45.45 -1.18
C VAL A 5 24.17 -44.91 -1.78
N PHE A 6 23.22 -45.74 -2.16
CA PHE A 6 21.95 -45.34 -2.73
C PHE A 6 21.12 -44.57 -1.70
N ASP A 7 21.01 -45.04 -0.47
CA ASP A 7 20.30 -44.38 0.62
C ASP A 7 20.92 -43.00 0.92
N SER A 8 22.23 -42.90 0.93
CA SER A 8 22.95 -41.65 1.16
C SER A 8 22.63 -40.62 0.09
N LYS A 9 22.63 -40.99 -1.18
CA LYS A 9 22.27 -40.13 -2.30
C LYS A 9 20.80 -39.70 -2.22
N SER A 10 19.90 -40.61 -1.90
CA SER A 10 18.47 -40.33 -1.78
C SER A 10 18.18 -39.35 -0.64
N LYS A 11 18.83 -39.51 0.51
CA LYS A 11 18.71 -38.60 1.65
C LYS A 11 19.27 -37.23 1.31
N SER A 12 20.43 -37.15 0.64
CA SER A 12 21.08 -35.92 0.24
C SER A 12 20.21 -35.13 -0.73
N PHE A 13 19.59 -35.79 -1.71
CA PHE A 13 18.67 -35.19 -2.65
C PHE A 13 17.44 -34.60 -1.95
N LYS A 14 16.84 -35.36 -1.04
CA LYS A 14 15.66 -34.94 -0.28
C LYS A 14 15.94 -33.70 0.58
N VAL A 15 17.06 -33.65 1.28
CA VAL A 15 17.48 -32.51 2.08
C VAL A 15 17.68 -31.27 1.19
N SER A 16 18.26 -31.43 0.01
CA SER A 16 18.46 -30.36 -0.94
C SER A 16 17.12 -29.78 -1.43
N GLU A 17 16.14 -30.64 -1.74
CA GLU A 17 14.81 -30.20 -2.17
C GLU A 17 14.05 -29.52 -1.02
N ASP A 18 14.17 -30.00 0.21
CA ASP A 18 13.57 -29.39 1.39
C ASP A 18 14.14 -27.99 1.63
N LYS A 19 15.44 -27.81 1.45
CA LYS A 19 16.09 -26.49 1.57
C LYS A 19 15.64 -25.51 0.49
N LYS A 20 15.46 -25.98 -0.73
CA LYS A 20 14.94 -25.16 -1.83
C LYS A 20 13.52 -24.73 -1.57
N ALA A 21 12.67 -25.64 -1.09
CA ALA A 21 11.28 -25.33 -0.76
C ALA A 21 11.21 -24.31 0.38
N GLU A 22 12.06 -24.45 1.40
CA GLU A 22 12.13 -23.50 2.52
C GLU A 22 12.61 -22.13 2.05
N PHE A 23 13.63 -22.07 1.19
CA PHE A 23 14.13 -20.83 0.62
C PHE A 23 13.03 -20.11 -0.18
N PHE A 24 12.32 -20.84 -1.02
CA PHE A 24 11.21 -20.31 -1.83
C PHE A 24 10.12 -19.71 -0.94
N LYS A 25 9.73 -20.42 0.10
CA LYS A 25 8.72 -19.98 1.05
C LYS A 25 9.15 -18.67 1.76
N ARG A 26 10.38 -18.65 2.26
CA ARG A 26 10.92 -17.46 2.96
C ARG A 26 11.02 -16.27 2.02
N LYS A 27 11.40 -16.51 0.77
CA LYS A 27 11.51 -15.45 -0.23
C LYS A 27 10.13 -14.84 -0.51
N LYS A 28 9.09 -15.65 -0.63
CA LYS A 28 7.71 -15.18 -0.78
C LYS A 28 7.30 -14.31 0.40
N GLU A 29 7.54 -14.79 1.61
CA GLU A 29 7.19 -14.06 2.84
C GLU A 29 7.91 -12.72 2.90
N SER A 30 9.20 -12.71 2.56
CA SER A 30 10.01 -11.49 2.52
C SER A 30 9.45 -10.48 1.51
N LEU A 31 9.06 -10.94 0.33
CA LEU A 31 8.50 -10.07 -0.71
C LEU A 31 7.12 -9.53 -0.34
N LEU A 32 6.31 -10.31 0.39
CA LEU A 32 5.04 -9.80 0.92
C LEU A 32 5.27 -8.63 1.87
N ASN A 33 6.27 -8.74 2.74
CA ASN A 33 6.65 -7.65 3.64
C ASN A 33 7.17 -6.44 2.86
N THR A 34 7.98 -6.67 1.84
CA THR A 34 8.51 -5.62 0.97
C THR A 34 7.38 -4.86 0.28
N LEU A 35 6.35 -5.56 -0.20
CA LEU A 35 5.17 -4.94 -0.82
C LEU A 35 4.46 -4.01 0.15
N ALA A 36 4.26 -4.45 1.39
CA ALA A 36 3.61 -3.64 2.41
C ALA A 36 4.42 -2.38 2.71
N GLU A 37 5.72 -2.52 2.89
CA GLU A 37 6.63 -1.40 3.15
C GLU A 37 6.68 -0.41 1.99
N LYS A 38 6.70 -0.90 0.75
CA LYS A 38 6.70 -0.04 -0.43
C LYS A 38 5.38 0.73 -0.57
N ALA A 39 4.26 0.09 -0.30
CA ALA A 39 2.96 0.76 -0.32
C ALA A 39 2.95 1.93 0.68
N ASP A 40 3.44 1.71 1.90
CA ASP A 40 3.53 2.74 2.93
C ASP A 40 4.48 3.87 2.52
N THR A 41 5.61 3.54 1.91
CA THR A 41 6.59 4.52 1.42
C THR A 41 5.99 5.37 0.30
N ILE A 42 5.29 4.76 -0.65
CA ILE A 42 4.63 5.47 -1.74
C ILE A 42 3.56 6.43 -1.19
N LYS A 43 2.74 5.95 -0.25
CA LYS A 43 1.74 6.79 0.43
C LYS A 43 2.40 7.98 1.12
N SER A 44 3.49 7.74 1.83
CA SER A 44 4.23 8.80 2.52
C SER A 44 4.71 9.88 1.54
N GLY A 45 5.12 9.48 0.34
CA GLY A 45 5.50 10.40 -0.73
C GLY A 45 4.35 11.31 -1.15
N LEU A 46 3.13 10.79 -1.21
CA LEU A 46 1.94 11.59 -1.54
C LEU A 46 1.62 12.60 -0.45
N LEU A 47 1.93 12.30 0.80
CA LEU A 47 1.67 13.19 1.94
C LEU A 47 2.85 14.11 2.27
N ALA A 48 3.95 14.00 1.54
CA ALA A 48 5.13 14.84 1.74
C ALA A 48 4.77 16.32 1.58
N GLY A 49 5.24 17.14 2.49
CA GLY A 49 4.96 18.57 2.49
C GLY A 49 3.77 18.98 3.36
N TYR A 50 2.96 18.02 3.82
CA TYR A 50 1.88 18.33 4.77
C TYR A 50 2.37 18.15 6.20
N PRO A 51 2.10 19.12 7.10
CA PRO A 51 2.37 18.93 8.53
C PRO A 51 1.55 17.76 9.08
N GLN A 52 2.10 17.06 10.06
CA GLN A 52 1.41 15.92 10.69
C GLN A 52 0.05 16.33 11.28
N THR A 53 -0.04 17.53 11.86
CA THR A 53 -1.30 18.09 12.38
C THR A 53 -2.39 18.11 11.31
N GLU A 54 -2.04 18.47 10.08
CA GLU A 54 -3.01 18.50 8.98
C GLU A 54 -3.37 17.10 8.51
N ILE A 55 -2.36 16.22 8.37
CA ILE A 55 -2.59 14.83 7.93
C ILE A 55 -3.59 14.14 8.87
N GLU A 56 -3.41 14.29 10.17
CA GLU A 56 -4.30 13.70 11.18
C GLU A 56 -5.71 14.26 11.13
N SER A 57 -5.90 15.44 10.55
CA SER A 57 -7.21 16.10 10.45
C SER A 57 -7.96 15.78 9.17
N PHE A 58 -7.34 15.18 8.15
CA PHE A 58 -7.94 15.02 6.83
C PHE A 58 -9.27 14.27 6.86
N TYR A 59 -9.35 13.20 7.59
CA TYR A 59 -10.60 12.44 7.71
C TYR A 59 -11.72 13.29 8.32
N ARG A 60 -11.42 14.05 9.36
CA ARG A 60 -12.39 14.93 10.02
C ARG A 60 -12.83 16.05 9.07
N GLN A 61 -11.91 16.65 8.34
CA GLN A 61 -12.24 17.72 7.39
C GLN A 61 -13.18 17.20 6.30
N GLU A 62 -12.88 16.04 5.72
CA GLU A 62 -13.74 15.42 4.72
C GLU A 62 -15.12 15.13 5.27
N LYS A 63 -15.19 14.53 6.44
CA LYS A 63 -16.45 14.19 7.11
C LYS A 63 -17.33 15.42 7.34
N GLU A 64 -16.75 16.51 7.83
CA GLU A 64 -17.47 17.78 8.02
C GLU A 64 -17.93 18.38 6.71
N ALA A 65 -17.06 18.37 5.70
CA ALA A 65 -17.37 18.91 4.38
C ALA A 65 -18.55 18.18 3.72
N LEU A 66 -18.51 16.85 3.73
CA LEU A 66 -19.59 16.03 3.14
C LEU A 66 -20.90 16.18 3.91
N ALA A 67 -20.83 16.23 5.24
CA ALA A 67 -22.01 16.45 6.07
C ALA A 67 -22.67 17.79 5.74
N TRP A 68 -21.89 18.84 5.58
CA TRP A 68 -22.39 20.18 5.26
C TRP A 68 -23.01 20.26 3.87
N VAL A 69 -22.43 19.59 2.89
CA VAL A 69 -23.02 19.53 1.53
C VAL A 69 -24.39 18.84 1.57
N ASN A 70 -24.52 17.79 2.39
CA ASN A 70 -25.76 17.05 2.54
C ASN A 70 -26.82 17.84 3.34
N ASP A 71 -26.39 18.55 4.39
CA ASP A 71 -27.24 19.35 5.24
C ASP A 71 -26.45 20.57 5.74
N LYS A 72 -26.83 21.77 5.28
CA LYS A 72 -26.16 23.02 5.62
C LYS A 72 -26.28 23.41 7.09
N ASN A 73 -27.12 22.72 7.85
CA ASN A 73 -27.25 22.91 9.30
C ASN A 73 -26.28 22.01 10.08
N SER A 74 -25.51 21.16 9.42
CA SER A 74 -24.53 20.29 10.07
C SER A 74 -23.46 21.10 10.81
N ASP A 75 -23.04 20.57 11.95
CA ASP A 75 -21.96 21.16 12.72
C ASP A 75 -20.60 20.87 12.08
N THR A 76 -19.83 21.92 11.83
CA THR A 76 -18.52 21.83 11.17
C THR A 76 -17.46 22.63 11.96
N PRO A 77 -17.18 22.22 13.22
CA PRO A 77 -16.35 23.04 14.10
C PRO A 77 -14.93 23.27 13.57
N MET A 78 -14.32 22.25 13.00
CA MET A 78 -12.95 22.36 12.48
C MET A 78 -12.89 23.26 11.25
N LEU A 79 -13.71 22.97 10.23
CA LEU A 79 -13.70 23.76 8.99
C LEU A 79 -14.12 25.20 9.20
N LYS A 80 -15.05 25.43 10.10
CA LYS A 80 -15.47 26.79 10.46
C LYS A 80 -14.29 27.62 10.98
N GLN A 81 -13.46 27.04 11.84
CA GLN A 81 -12.29 27.74 12.36
C GLN A 81 -11.21 27.96 11.30
N VAL A 82 -10.96 26.95 10.47
CA VAL A 82 -9.99 27.09 9.36
C VAL A 82 -10.40 28.25 8.44
N ALA A 83 -11.65 28.28 8.01
CA ALA A 83 -12.16 29.32 7.14
C ALA A 83 -12.06 30.70 7.80
N ARG A 84 -12.45 30.82 9.07
CA ARG A 84 -12.43 32.06 9.83
C ARG A 84 -11.01 32.62 9.95
N VAL A 85 -10.07 31.79 10.36
CA VAL A 85 -8.68 32.23 10.62
C VAL A 85 -7.97 32.58 9.32
N ARG A 86 -8.20 31.82 8.25
CA ARG A 86 -7.60 32.10 6.93
C ARG A 86 -8.28 33.25 6.21
N GLY A 87 -9.50 33.64 6.62
CA GLY A 87 -10.26 34.62 5.93
C GLY A 87 -10.74 34.20 4.54
N VAL A 88 -11.09 32.93 4.38
CA VAL A 88 -11.59 32.41 3.10
C VAL A 88 -13.08 32.07 3.19
N PRO A 89 -13.81 32.14 2.07
CA PRO A 89 -15.22 31.75 2.05
C PRO A 89 -15.38 30.28 2.43
N PHE A 90 -16.32 29.99 3.32
CA PHE A 90 -16.55 28.62 3.84
C PHE A 90 -16.88 27.64 2.71
N GLU A 91 -17.76 28.02 1.79
CA GLU A 91 -18.15 27.20 0.64
C GLU A 91 -16.96 26.80 -0.23
N VAL A 92 -16.05 27.76 -0.46
CA VAL A 92 -14.84 27.51 -1.25
C VAL A 92 -13.92 26.50 -0.54
N LEU A 93 -13.78 26.66 0.79
CA LEU A 93 -13.00 25.72 1.59
C LEU A 93 -13.58 24.31 1.52
N VAL A 94 -14.91 24.17 1.67
CA VAL A 94 -15.60 22.89 1.59
C VAL A 94 -15.35 22.21 0.24
N GLU A 95 -15.49 22.94 -0.86
CA GLU A 95 -15.24 22.41 -2.20
C GLU A 95 -13.81 21.90 -2.37
N LYS A 96 -12.84 22.67 -1.87
CA LYS A 96 -11.41 22.28 -1.93
C LYS A 96 -11.12 21.04 -1.09
N VAL A 97 -11.72 20.96 0.08
CA VAL A 97 -11.55 19.79 0.96
C VAL A 97 -12.07 18.52 0.28
N ILE A 98 -13.28 18.60 -0.31
CA ILE A 98 -13.88 17.46 -1.01
C ILE A 98 -13.05 17.06 -2.22
N ALA A 99 -12.60 18.03 -3.04
CA ALA A 99 -11.78 17.75 -4.20
C ALA A 99 -10.46 17.07 -3.83
N LYS A 100 -9.78 17.58 -2.81
CA LYS A 100 -8.54 16.99 -2.31
C LYS A 100 -8.76 15.58 -1.77
N ALA A 101 -9.81 15.38 -0.97
CA ALA A 101 -10.15 14.07 -0.41
C ALA A 101 -10.42 13.06 -1.54
N SER A 102 -11.11 13.47 -2.58
CA SER A 102 -11.38 12.62 -3.75
C SER A 102 -10.08 12.25 -4.48
N GLN A 103 -9.18 13.19 -4.67
CA GLN A 103 -7.88 12.95 -5.30
C GLN A 103 -7.04 11.96 -4.50
N PHE A 104 -7.00 12.12 -3.17
CA PHE A 104 -6.30 11.18 -2.29
C PHE A 104 -6.93 9.80 -2.33
N ALA A 105 -8.26 9.71 -2.33
CA ALA A 105 -8.96 8.43 -2.40
C ALA A 105 -8.58 7.66 -3.67
N VAL A 106 -8.54 8.34 -4.82
CA VAL A 106 -8.13 7.73 -6.10
C VAL A 106 -6.69 7.26 -6.02
N ALA A 107 -5.77 8.10 -5.54
CA ALA A 107 -4.35 7.75 -5.45
C ALA A 107 -4.12 6.56 -4.50
N ILE A 108 -4.76 6.57 -3.33
CA ILE A 108 -4.67 5.47 -2.36
C ILE A 108 -5.27 4.19 -2.96
N GLY A 109 -6.38 4.29 -3.68
CA GLY A 109 -6.98 3.16 -4.37
C GLY A 109 -6.03 2.52 -5.38
N VAL A 110 -5.30 3.35 -6.14
CA VAL A 110 -4.28 2.86 -7.10
C VAL A 110 -3.17 2.11 -6.36
N ILE A 111 -2.65 2.67 -5.26
CA ILE A 111 -1.58 2.03 -4.46
C ILE A 111 -2.05 0.68 -3.91
N ILE A 112 -3.24 0.64 -3.31
CA ILE A 112 -3.81 -0.59 -2.76
C ILE A 112 -3.99 -1.64 -3.86
N GLY A 113 -4.55 -1.24 -4.99
CA GLY A 113 -4.78 -2.13 -6.13
C GLY A 113 -3.48 -2.69 -6.69
N GLN A 114 -2.47 -1.86 -6.84
CA GLN A 114 -1.14 -2.29 -7.32
C GLN A 114 -0.49 -3.28 -6.34
N ARG A 115 -0.53 -2.98 -5.04
CA ARG A 115 0.01 -3.89 -4.03
C ARG A 115 -0.71 -5.23 -4.05
N GLN A 116 -2.02 -5.22 -4.10
CA GLN A 116 -2.81 -6.46 -4.12
C GLN A 116 -2.60 -7.25 -5.41
N ALA A 117 -2.46 -6.59 -6.55
CA ALA A 117 -2.16 -7.25 -7.82
C ALA A 117 -0.79 -7.95 -7.76
N PHE A 118 0.23 -7.31 -7.18
CA PHE A 118 1.52 -7.95 -6.95
C PHE A 118 1.41 -9.13 -5.97
N GLU A 119 0.64 -8.97 -4.90
CA GLU A 119 0.41 -10.05 -3.94
C GLU A 119 -0.22 -11.26 -4.61
N ASP A 120 -1.24 -11.05 -5.43
CA ASP A 120 -1.90 -12.13 -6.17
C ASP A 120 -0.90 -12.88 -7.05
N ARG A 121 -0.06 -12.16 -7.78
CA ARG A 121 0.96 -12.75 -8.63
C ARG A 121 2.01 -13.49 -7.81
N LEU A 122 2.41 -12.92 -6.69
CA LEU A 122 3.39 -13.50 -5.78
C LEU A 122 2.89 -14.83 -5.22
N LEU A 123 1.64 -14.88 -4.77
CA LEU A 123 1.03 -16.08 -4.24
C LEU A 123 0.86 -17.16 -5.32
N ALA A 124 0.73 -16.77 -6.58
CA ALA A 124 0.58 -17.69 -7.70
C ALA A 124 1.91 -18.23 -8.24
N THR A 125 3.06 -17.68 -7.84
CA THR A 125 4.37 -18.17 -8.31
C THR A 125 4.62 -19.60 -7.86
N LYS A 126 5.20 -20.40 -8.75
CA LYS A 126 5.50 -21.82 -8.49
C LYS A 126 6.97 -22.15 -8.64
N THR A 127 7.73 -21.31 -9.37
CA THR A 127 9.14 -21.53 -9.62
C THR A 127 9.98 -20.37 -9.10
N LEU A 128 11.24 -20.64 -8.83
CA LEU A 128 12.19 -19.63 -8.39
C LEU A 128 12.42 -18.57 -9.47
N GLU A 129 12.42 -18.97 -10.74
CA GLU A 129 12.56 -18.04 -11.86
C GLU A 129 11.40 -17.04 -11.91
N GLU A 130 10.16 -17.52 -11.75
CA GLU A 130 8.98 -16.65 -11.68
C GLU A 130 9.10 -15.68 -10.51
N LEU A 131 9.53 -16.17 -9.37
CA LEU A 131 9.68 -15.39 -8.15
C LEU A 131 10.74 -14.30 -8.32
N THR A 132 11.88 -14.63 -8.92
CA THR A 132 12.98 -13.69 -9.18
C THR A 132 12.55 -12.58 -10.14
N ALA A 133 11.82 -12.94 -11.20
CA ALA A 133 11.31 -11.97 -12.16
C ALA A 133 10.33 -11.01 -11.51
N LEU A 134 9.44 -11.53 -10.66
CA LEU A 134 8.46 -10.72 -9.94
C LEU A 134 9.14 -9.81 -8.91
N GLU A 135 10.16 -10.29 -8.22
CA GLU A 135 10.95 -9.48 -7.30
C GLU A 135 11.49 -8.23 -7.98
N LYS A 136 11.99 -8.38 -9.19
CA LYS A 136 12.52 -7.25 -9.97
C LYS A 136 11.43 -6.23 -10.26
N GLU A 137 10.24 -6.68 -10.67
CA GLU A 137 9.11 -5.78 -10.91
C GLU A 137 8.68 -5.06 -9.64
N ILE A 138 8.68 -5.76 -8.49
CA ILE A 138 8.35 -5.16 -7.20
C ILE A 138 9.37 -4.09 -6.82
N GLU A 139 10.66 -4.35 -7.03
CA GLU A 139 11.72 -3.38 -6.76
C GLU A 139 11.56 -2.11 -7.61
N GLU A 140 11.10 -2.25 -8.84
CA GLU A 140 10.90 -1.15 -9.77
C GLU A 140 9.56 -0.43 -9.59
N TRP A 141 8.69 -0.95 -8.73
CA TRP A 141 7.35 -0.39 -8.52
C TRP A 141 7.43 1.01 -7.92
N THR A 142 6.81 1.97 -8.61
CA THR A 142 6.64 3.34 -8.16
C THR A 142 5.19 3.74 -8.38
N PHE A 143 4.77 4.86 -7.78
CA PHE A 143 3.41 5.35 -7.97
C PHE A 143 3.19 5.77 -9.42
N GLN A 144 2.11 5.25 -10.01
CA GLN A 144 1.65 5.62 -11.33
C GLN A 144 0.15 5.91 -11.26
N ALA A 145 -0.22 7.11 -11.65
CA ALA A 145 -1.59 7.63 -11.51
C ALA A 145 -2.61 7.00 -12.48
N ASN A 146 -2.21 6.08 -13.34
CA ASN A 146 -3.09 5.47 -14.36
C ASN A 146 -3.99 4.39 -13.75
#